data_8d5b1869af3fbd5509f3f3c45cc69687
#
_entry.id   8d5b1869af3fbd5509f3f3c45cc69687
#
_cell.length_a   1.000
_cell.length_b   1.000
_cell.length_c   1.000
_cell.angle_alpha   90.00
_cell.angle_beta   90.00
_cell.angle_gamma   90.00
#
_symmetry.space_group_name_H-M   'P 1'
#
loop_
_entity.id
_entity.type
_entity.pdbx_description
1 polymer ?
#
loop_
_entity_poly.entity_id
_entity_poly.type
_entity_poly.pdbx_seq_one_letter_code
_entity_poly.pdbx_strand_id
1 'polypeptide(L)'
;MKEQISAINKTYIGDFSNIYINSTKVNKYLNNYSDLIETDIKEKFTLLNLNKYYAIYANGGFGRKEMFPSSDADISIIEIKKTKNYEDLEKFISYLWDQGYKVGHSVRSIKDLKKISKSDIKEYTSYLTRKPLITNINIDKKVSYALLNLWSKKKFFNHKLEEQKNRHNTFHSTAYNLEPNLKESPGTLRDFQTALWILQHCFELGSIKEIS
;
A
#
# COMPACT_ATOMS: atom_id res chain seq x y z
N MET A 1 -1.65 8.30 24.18
CA MET A 1 -1.37 8.05 22.77
C MET A 1 -2.45 7.20 22.11
N LYS A 2 -2.84 5.98 22.60
CA LYS A 2 -4.07 5.27 22.14
C LYS A 2 -5.30 6.17 22.11
N GLU A 3 -5.46 7.03 23.09
CA GLU A 3 -6.55 8.01 23.14
C GLU A 3 -6.44 9.08 22.06
N GLN A 4 -5.25 9.49 21.68
CA GLN A 4 -5.04 10.49 20.62
C GLN A 4 -5.40 9.93 19.23
N ILE A 5 -5.02 8.69 18.92
CA ILE A 5 -5.38 8.05 17.64
C ILE A 5 -6.86 7.67 17.62
N SER A 6 -7.41 7.21 18.75
CA SER A 6 -8.85 7.01 18.89
C SER A 6 -9.62 8.34 18.76
N ALA A 7 -9.09 9.43 19.30
CA ALA A 7 -9.65 10.77 19.15
C ALA A 7 -9.49 11.28 17.70
N ILE A 8 -8.33 11.07 17.09
CA ILE A 8 -8.07 11.36 15.68
C ILE A 8 -9.04 10.57 14.81
N ASN A 9 -9.13 9.25 14.98
CA ASN A 9 -10.08 8.42 14.23
C ASN A 9 -11.54 8.87 14.44
N LYS A 10 -11.94 9.22 15.66
CA LYS A 10 -13.29 9.75 15.94
C LYS A 10 -13.52 11.10 15.29
N THR A 11 -12.57 12.01 15.37
CA THR A 11 -12.64 13.34 14.74
C THR A 11 -12.73 13.18 13.23
N TYR A 12 -11.86 12.32 12.66
CA TYR A 12 -11.84 12.08 11.23
C TYR A 12 -13.06 11.29 10.73
N ILE A 13 -13.60 10.33 11.46
CA ILE A 13 -14.86 9.66 11.10
C ILE A 13 -16.04 10.63 11.20
N GLY A 14 -16.07 11.49 12.22
CA GLY A 14 -17.07 12.54 12.37
C GLY A 14 -17.03 13.55 11.23
N ASP A 15 -15.85 14.01 10.85
CA ASP A 15 -15.67 14.94 9.74
C ASP A 15 -16.00 14.31 8.39
N PHE A 16 -15.71 13.01 8.21
CA PHE A 16 -15.95 12.30 6.96
C PHE A 16 -17.43 12.25 6.59
N SER A 17 -18.30 12.09 7.57
CA SER A 17 -19.76 12.10 7.34
C SER A 17 -20.28 13.44 6.76
N ASN A 18 -19.54 14.54 6.95
CA ASN A 18 -19.87 15.87 6.46
C ASN A 18 -19.14 16.29 5.18
N ILE A 19 -18.19 15.47 4.68
CA ILE A 19 -17.27 15.82 3.59
C ILE A 19 -17.62 15.15 2.26
N TYR A 20 -18.50 14.13 2.25
CA TYR A 20 -18.73 13.24 1.12
C TYR A 20 -19.24 13.90 -0.19
N ILE A 21 -19.57 15.18 -0.17
CA ILE A 21 -20.13 15.90 -1.34
C ILE A 21 -19.05 16.56 -2.22
N ASN A 22 -17.78 16.64 -1.75
CA ASN A 22 -16.73 17.38 -2.46
C ASN A 22 -15.44 16.56 -2.57
N SER A 23 -15.15 16.09 -3.79
CA SER A 23 -13.97 15.26 -4.08
C SER A 23 -12.64 15.90 -3.65
N THR A 24 -12.49 17.23 -3.76
CA THR A 24 -11.28 17.94 -3.33
C THR A 24 -11.09 17.88 -1.83
N LYS A 25 -12.18 18.03 -1.06
CA LYS A 25 -12.15 17.90 0.40
C LYS A 25 -11.83 16.46 0.84
N VAL A 26 -12.42 15.47 0.16
CA VAL A 26 -12.13 14.04 0.43
C VAL A 26 -10.65 13.74 0.19
N ASN A 27 -10.09 14.15 -0.94
CA ASN A 27 -8.68 13.93 -1.24
C ASN A 27 -7.76 14.62 -0.23
N LYS A 28 -8.06 15.86 0.16
CA LYS A 28 -7.31 16.56 1.20
C LYS A 28 -7.35 15.81 2.53
N TYR A 29 -8.51 15.29 2.88
CA TYR A 29 -8.72 14.51 4.08
C TYR A 29 -7.89 13.21 4.06
N LEU A 30 -7.97 12.41 3.00
CA LEU A 30 -7.24 11.15 2.86
C LEU A 30 -5.72 11.39 2.88
N ASN A 31 -5.26 12.46 2.24
CA ASN A 31 -3.86 12.86 2.28
C ASN A 31 -3.41 13.21 3.71
N ASN A 32 -4.16 14.05 4.41
CA ASN A 32 -3.83 14.46 5.79
C ASN A 32 -3.81 13.26 6.74
N TYR A 33 -4.78 12.36 6.61
CA TYR A 33 -4.84 11.15 7.43
C TYR A 33 -3.67 10.20 7.15
N SER A 34 -3.33 10.01 5.88
CA SER A 34 -2.15 9.24 5.48
C SER A 34 -0.85 9.86 5.99
N ASP A 35 -0.73 11.19 5.93
CA ASP A 35 0.46 11.93 6.40
C ASP A 35 0.64 11.84 7.92
N LEU A 36 -0.44 11.81 8.69
CA LEU A 36 -0.37 11.59 10.15
C LEU A 36 0.21 10.22 10.48
N ILE A 37 -0.32 9.16 9.85
CA ILE A 37 0.17 7.78 10.04
C ILE A 37 1.62 7.66 9.58
N GLU A 38 1.96 8.26 8.45
CA GLU A 38 3.34 8.27 7.92
C GLU A 38 4.32 8.94 8.90
N THR A 39 3.93 10.06 9.49
CA THR A 39 4.76 10.80 10.45
C THR A 39 5.02 9.96 11.68
N ASP A 40 3.99 9.37 12.28
CA ASP A 40 4.13 8.52 13.47
C ASP A 40 5.02 7.28 13.20
N ILE A 41 4.81 6.62 12.06
CA ILE A 41 5.65 5.49 11.62
C ILE A 41 7.12 5.92 11.49
N LYS A 42 7.38 7.05 10.84
CA LYS A 42 8.75 7.56 10.64
C LYS A 42 9.43 7.93 11.95
N GLU A 43 8.75 8.62 12.83
CA GLU A 43 9.26 9.02 14.13
C GLU A 43 9.65 7.79 14.96
N LYS A 44 8.75 6.81 15.09
CA LYS A 44 9.01 5.61 15.86
C LYS A 44 10.12 4.77 15.27
N PHE A 45 10.15 4.60 13.95
CA PHE A 45 11.19 3.85 13.23
C PHE A 45 12.58 4.46 13.45
N THR A 46 12.65 5.80 13.40
CA THR A 46 13.90 6.54 13.61
C THR A 46 14.34 6.50 15.07
N LEU A 47 13.41 6.64 16.01
CA LEU A 47 13.68 6.57 17.45
C LEU A 47 14.32 5.23 17.84
N LEU A 48 13.89 4.13 17.24
CA LEU A 48 14.45 2.80 17.43
C LEU A 48 15.72 2.53 16.60
N ASN A 49 16.25 3.54 15.90
CA ASN A 49 17.43 3.43 15.03
C ASN A 49 17.35 2.35 13.95
N LEU A 50 16.14 1.96 13.55
CA LEU A 50 15.91 0.91 12.56
C LEU A 50 16.40 1.29 11.16
N ASN A 51 16.48 2.59 10.84
CA ASN A 51 17.01 3.14 9.60
C ASN A 51 18.47 2.76 9.30
N LYS A 52 19.21 2.26 10.30
CA LYS A 52 20.58 1.73 10.11
C LYS A 52 20.59 0.37 9.42
N TYR A 53 19.51 -0.40 9.56
CA TYR A 53 19.42 -1.80 9.12
C TYR A 53 18.33 -2.04 8.10
N TYR A 54 17.33 -1.17 8.06
CA TYR A 54 16.13 -1.35 7.27
C TYR A 54 15.73 -0.09 6.52
N ALA A 55 15.13 -0.27 5.35
CA ALA A 55 14.33 0.73 4.67
C ALA A 55 12.85 0.36 4.81
N ILE A 56 11.97 1.36 4.86
CA ILE A 56 10.54 1.15 4.97
C ILE A 56 9.80 1.87 3.85
N TYR A 57 8.82 1.18 3.28
CA TYR A 57 7.95 1.65 2.21
C TYR A 57 6.48 1.50 2.61
N ALA A 58 5.66 2.47 2.23
CA ALA A 58 4.21 2.33 2.23
C ALA A 58 3.76 1.71 0.90
N ASN A 59 2.85 0.75 0.95
CA ASN A 59 2.32 0.06 -0.22
C ASN A 59 0.81 0.28 -0.36
N GLY A 60 0.24 -0.19 -1.47
CA GLY A 60 -1.21 -0.20 -1.69
C GLY A 60 -1.87 1.18 -1.51
N GLY A 61 -2.98 1.23 -0.80
CA GLY A 61 -3.70 2.47 -0.48
C GLY A 61 -2.88 3.45 0.34
N PHE A 62 -2.07 2.95 1.27
CA PHE A 62 -1.18 3.77 2.07
C PHE A 62 -0.11 4.45 1.20
N GLY A 63 0.51 3.70 0.27
CA GLY A 63 1.50 4.25 -0.66
C GLY A 63 0.93 5.34 -1.58
N ARG A 64 -0.34 5.23 -1.94
CA ARG A 64 -1.05 6.23 -2.78
C ARG A 64 -1.69 7.38 -1.99
N LYS A 65 -1.56 7.40 -0.67
CA LYS A 65 -2.24 8.35 0.24
C LYS A 65 -3.78 8.28 0.17
N GLU A 66 -4.29 7.08 0.01
CA GLU A 66 -5.72 6.78 -0.08
C GLU A 66 -6.20 6.02 1.18
N MET A 67 -5.70 6.41 2.36
CA MET A 67 -6.08 5.78 3.63
C MET A 67 -7.41 6.31 4.14
N PHE A 68 -8.39 5.44 4.22
CA PHE A 68 -9.63 5.69 4.97
C PHE A 68 -9.43 5.29 6.44
N PRO A 69 -10.24 5.82 7.38
CA PRO A 69 -10.06 5.59 8.82
C PRO A 69 -10.03 4.12 9.28
N SER A 70 -10.55 3.20 8.48
CA SER A 70 -10.55 1.76 8.78
C SER A 70 -9.67 0.95 7.83
N SER A 71 -8.88 1.61 6.98
CA SER A 71 -7.97 0.93 6.04
C SER A 71 -6.78 0.33 6.75
N ASP A 72 -6.26 -0.75 6.19
CA ASP A 72 -5.02 -1.35 6.61
C ASP A 72 -3.83 -0.50 6.11
N ALA A 73 -2.85 -0.26 6.97
CA ALA A 73 -1.58 0.39 6.61
C ALA A 73 -0.60 -0.69 6.14
N ASP A 74 -0.52 -0.89 4.82
CA ASP A 74 0.41 -1.85 4.24
C ASP A 74 1.83 -1.29 4.18
N ILE A 75 2.77 -1.93 4.87
CA ILE A 75 4.18 -1.54 4.90
C ILE A 75 5.10 -2.67 4.48
N SER A 76 6.16 -2.32 3.77
CA SER A 76 7.25 -3.23 3.44
C SER A 76 8.54 -2.76 4.08
N ILE A 77 9.17 -3.63 4.85
CA ILE A 77 10.43 -3.40 5.53
C ILE A 77 11.50 -4.20 4.78
N ILE A 78 12.46 -3.49 4.20
CA ILE A 78 13.53 -4.10 3.40
C ILE A 78 14.82 -4.09 4.20
N GLU A 79 15.36 -5.27 4.47
CA GLU A 79 16.66 -5.43 5.13
C GLU A 79 17.77 -4.93 4.20
N ILE A 80 18.48 -3.89 4.62
CA ILE A 80 19.61 -3.30 3.89
C ILE A 80 20.97 -3.75 4.44
N LYS A 81 20.98 -4.14 5.71
CA LYS A 81 22.16 -4.67 6.40
C LYS A 81 21.70 -5.76 7.38
N LYS A 82 22.39 -6.89 7.37
CA LYS A 82 22.12 -7.98 8.33
C LYS A 82 22.28 -7.51 9.76
N THR A 83 21.32 -7.84 10.60
CA THR A 83 21.39 -7.68 12.04
C THR A 83 21.07 -9.01 12.71
N LYS A 84 21.61 -9.22 13.91
CA LYS A 84 21.24 -10.36 14.76
C LYS A 84 20.20 -9.96 15.81
N ASN A 85 20.01 -8.66 16.01
CA ASN A 85 19.06 -8.13 16.99
C ASN A 85 17.78 -7.69 16.25
N TYR A 86 16.73 -8.49 16.40
CA TYR A 86 15.41 -8.21 15.85
C TYR A 86 14.46 -7.57 16.88
N GLU A 87 14.88 -7.43 18.15
CA GLU A 87 14.02 -6.90 19.22
C GLU A 87 13.45 -5.52 18.91
N ASP A 88 14.27 -4.63 18.36
CA ASP A 88 13.81 -3.26 18.06
C ASP A 88 12.80 -3.25 16.89
N LEU A 89 12.92 -4.20 15.96
CA LEU A 89 11.94 -4.39 14.90
C LEU A 89 10.62 -4.94 15.48
N GLU A 90 10.69 -5.90 16.39
CA GLU A 90 9.52 -6.44 17.09
C GLU A 90 8.83 -5.36 17.93
N LYS A 91 9.60 -4.54 18.68
CA LYS A 91 9.08 -3.38 19.40
C LYS A 91 8.39 -2.37 18.48
N PHE A 92 8.93 -2.17 17.27
CA PHE A 92 8.30 -1.30 16.28
C PHE A 92 6.95 -1.85 15.82
N ILE A 93 6.89 -3.11 15.45
CA ILE A 93 5.63 -3.74 15.00
C ILE A 93 4.59 -3.76 16.13
N SER A 94 5.01 -4.15 17.35
CA SER A 94 4.13 -4.14 18.53
C SER A 94 3.60 -2.73 18.81
N TYR A 95 4.46 -1.72 18.67
CA TYR A 95 4.05 -0.32 18.81
C TYR A 95 2.93 0.04 17.82
N LEU A 96 3.04 -0.34 16.56
CA LEU A 96 2.01 -0.02 15.55
C LEU A 96 0.67 -0.66 15.91
N TRP A 97 0.66 -1.91 16.35
CA TRP A 97 -0.56 -2.57 16.83
C TRP A 97 -1.11 -1.93 18.09
N ASP A 98 -0.24 -1.53 19.01
CA ASP A 98 -0.61 -0.86 20.27
C ASP A 98 -1.22 0.53 20.02
N GLN A 99 -0.86 1.21 18.94
CA GLN A 99 -1.53 2.44 18.51
C GLN A 99 -2.93 2.18 17.93
N GLY A 100 -3.29 0.93 17.66
CA GLY A 100 -4.57 0.56 17.06
C GLY A 100 -4.55 0.59 15.53
N TYR A 101 -3.36 0.69 14.90
CA TYR A 101 -3.27 0.58 13.45
C TYR A 101 -3.52 -0.86 13.01
N LYS A 102 -4.33 -1.02 11.98
CA LYS A 102 -4.39 -2.26 11.22
C LYS A 102 -3.20 -2.28 10.28
N VAL A 103 -2.16 -3.03 10.60
CA VAL A 103 -0.92 -3.04 9.83
C VAL A 103 -0.75 -4.38 9.13
N GLY A 104 -0.73 -4.33 7.80
CA GLY A 104 -0.16 -5.38 6.97
C GLY A 104 1.34 -5.12 6.82
N HIS A 105 2.20 -6.04 7.26
CA HIS A 105 3.63 -5.83 7.14
C HIS A 105 4.37 -7.04 6.57
N SER A 106 5.49 -6.75 5.91
CA SER A 106 6.43 -7.77 5.45
C SER A 106 7.87 -7.31 5.71
N VAL A 107 8.73 -8.25 6.13
CA VAL A 107 10.17 -8.01 6.32
C VAL A 107 10.92 -8.92 5.39
N ARG A 108 11.74 -8.35 4.49
CA ARG A 108 12.41 -9.12 3.43
C ARG A 108 13.77 -8.53 3.07
N SER A 109 14.69 -9.40 2.66
CA SER A 109 15.87 -8.95 1.92
C SER A 109 15.47 -8.56 0.48
N ILE A 110 16.32 -7.78 -0.21
CA ILE A 110 16.11 -7.44 -1.63
C ILE A 110 16.06 -8.72 -2.50
N LYS A 111 16.81 -9.76 -2.12
CA LYS A 111 16.82 -11.04 -2.83
C LYS A 111 15.47 -11.76 -2.68
N ASP A 112 14.91 -11.78 -1.48
CA ASP A 112 13.62 -12.42 -1.22
C ASP A 112 12.48 -11.64 -1.85
N LEU A 113 12.55 -10.30 -1.82
CA LEU A 113 11.63 -9.44 -2.55
C LEU A 113 11.59 -9.81 -4.04
N LYS A 114 12.76 -9.91 -4.69
CA LYS A 114 12.86 -10.29 -6.11
C LYS A 114 12.25 -11.67 -6.37
N LYS A 115 12.54 -12.64 -5.49
CA LYS A 115 12.05 -14.02 -5.62
C LYS A 115 10.53 -14.08 -5.54
N ILE A 116 9.94 -13.47 -4.50
CA ILE A 116 8.49 -13.52 -4.28
C ILE A 116 7.73 -12.71 -5.34
N SER A 117 8.24 -11.52 -5.69
CA SER A 117 7.61 -10.68 -6.72
C SER A 117 7.64 -11.31 -8.12
N LYS A 118 8.58 -12.24 -8.37
CA LYS A 118 8.63 -13.02 -9.62
C LYS A 118 7.56 -14.11 -9.67
N SER A 119 7.18 -14.67 -8.54
CA SER A 119 6.22 -15.78 -8.43
C SER A 119 4.79 -15.33 -8.12
N ASP A 120 4.64 -14.17 -7.48
CA ASP A 120 3.34 -13.63 -7.05
C ASP A 120 3.11 -12.24 -7.64
N ILE A 121 2.12 -12.16 -8.53
CA ILE A 121 1.75 -10.91 -9.20
C ILE A 121 1.12 -9.91 -8.23
N LYS A 122 0.44 -10.36 -7.17
CA LYS A 122 -0.16 -9.47 -6.16
C LYS A 122 0.93 -8.77 -5.38
N GLU A 123 1.96 -9.52 -4.96
CA GLU A 123 3.15 -8.95 -4.33
C GLU A 123 3.85 -7.95 -5.25
N TYR A 124 4.12 -8.34 -6.50
CA TYR A 124 4.71 -7.43 -7.48
C TYR A 124 3.88 -6.15 -7.65
N THR A 125 2.57 -6.29 -7.79
CA THR A 125 1.65 -5.17 -7.99
C THR A 125 1.65 -4.20 -6.79
N SER A 126 1.78 -4.72 -5.55
CA SER A 126 1.82 -3.88 -4.35
C SER A 126 3.00 -2.90 -4.36
N TYR A 127 4.10 -3.29 -4.99
CA TYR A 127 5.29 -2.45 -5.14
C TYR A 127 5.25 -1.46 -6.31
N LEU A 128 4.33 -1.60 -7.26
CA LEU A 128 4.20 -0.63 -8.37
C LEU A 128 3.83 0.78 -7.85
N THR A 129 3.01 0.82 -6.81
CA THR A 129 2.55 2.08 -6.20
C THR A 129 3.20 2.37 -4.85
N ARG A 130 4.36 1.73 -4.57
CA ARG A 130 5.07 1.95 -3.32
C ARG A 130 5.53 3.39 -3.18
N LYS A 131 5.50 3.89 -1.96
CA LYS A 131 6.06 5.18 -1.57
C LYS A 131 7.18 4.95 -0.56
N PRO A 132 8.41 5.45 -0.80
CA PRO A 132 9.46 5.38 0.19
C PRO A 132 9.11 6.25 1.41
N LEU A 133 9.14 5.67 2.62
CA LEU A 133 8.97 6.39 3.87
C LEU A 133 10.32 6.77 4.47
N ILE A 134 11.18 5.77 4.73
CA ILE A 134 12.56 5.95 5.17
C ILE A 134 13.45 5.06 4.33
N THR A 135 14.26 5.65 3.49
CA THR A 135 15.25 4.98 2.67
C THR A 135 16.26 6.00 2.14
N ASN A 136 17.28 5.52 1.45
CA ASN A 136 18.16 6.37 0.66
C ASN A 136 18.07 6.02 -0.82
N ILE A 137 18.54 6.92 -1.68
CA ILE A 137 18.45 6.78 -3.13
C ILE A 137 19.09 5.49 -3.67
N ASN A 138 20.18 5.03 -3.04
CA ASN A 138 20.89 3.83 -3.48
C ASN A 138 20.08 2.56 -3.18
N ILE A 139 19.40 2.51 -2.03
CA ILE A 139 18.55 1.40 -1.66
C ILE A 139 17.28 1.40 -2.53
N ASP A 140 16.67 2.54 -2.73
CA ASP A 140 15.48 2.64 -3.58
C ASP A 140 15.79 2.23 -5.03
N LYS A 141 16.93 2.62 -5.59
CA LYS A 141 17.41 2.13 -6.88
C LYS A 141 17.60 0.61 -6.90
N LYS A 142 18.16 0.01 -5.83
CA LYS A 142 18.32 -1.45 -5.74
C LYS A 142 16.98 -2.17 -5.68
N VAL A 143 16.00 -1.63 -4.94
CA VAL A 143 14.64 -2.17 -4.88
C VAL A 143 13.98 -2.06 -6.27
N SER A 144 14.07 -0.91 -6.92
CA SER A 144 13.54 -0.71 -8.27
C SER A 144 14.16 -1.67 -9.28
N TYR A 145 15.50 -1.84 -9.23
CA TYR A 145 16.21 -2.77 -10.10
C TYR A 145 15.83 -4.24 -9.85
N ALA A 146 15.60 -4.62 -8.59
CA ALA A 146 15.16 -5.97 -8.24
C ALA A 146 13.79 -6.32 -8.82
N LEU A 147 12.93 -5.33 -9.01
CA LEU A 147 11.59 -5.47 -9.57
C LEU A 147 11.56 -5.31 -11.09
N LEU A 148 12.61 -4.75 -11.67
CA LEU A 148 12.68 -4.46 -13.10
C LEU A 148 12.60 -5.75 -13.93
N ASN A 149 11.76 -5.74 -14.97
CA ASN A 149 11.60 -6.83 -15.94
C ASN A 149 11.23 -8.21 -15.35
N LEU A 150 10.64 -8.26 -14.14
CA LEU A 150 10.16 -9.53 -13.57
C LEU A 150 8.97 -10.10 -14.35
N TRP A 151 8.13 -9.22 -14.88
CA TRP A 151 6.95 -9.58 -15.65
C TRP A 151 7.01 -8.91 -17.03
N SER A 152 6.89 -9.69 -18.10
CA SER A 152 6.69 -9.09 -19.43
C SER A 152 5.29 -8.47 -19.51
N LYS A 153 5.14 -7.41 -20.32
CA LYS A 153 3.86 -6.68 -20.49
C LYS A 153 2.71 -7.65 -20.79
N LYS A 154 2.90 -8.59 -21.72
CA LYS A 154 1.89 -9.61 -22.06
C LYS A 154 1.53 -10.53 -20.91
N LYS A 155 2.53 -11.05 -20.15
CA LYS A 155 2.28 -11.92 -19.01
C LYS A 155 1.55 -11.17 -17.90
N PHE A 156 1.99 -9.98 -17.59
CA PHE A 156 1.35 -9.14 -16.56
C PHE A 156 -0.11 -8.87 -16.91
N PHE A 157 -0.39 -8.43 -18.13
CA PHE A 157 -1.75 -8.20 -18.61
C PHE A 157 -2.64 -9.43 -18.47
N ASN A 158 -2.18 -10.58 -18.97
CA ASN A 158 -2.96 -11.82 -18.92
C ASN A 158 -3.27 -12.26 -17.48
N HIS A 159 -2.28 -12.20 -16.58
CA HIS A 159 -2.49 -12.55 -15.17
C HIS A 159 -3.44 -11.57 -14.46
N LYS A 160 -3.38 -10.28 -14.78
CA LYS A 160 -4.32 -9.31 -14.22
C LYS A 160 -5.74 -9.52 -14.71
N LEU A 161 -5.92 -9.89 -15.98
CA LEU A 161 -7.24 -10.27 -16.50
C LEU A 161 -7.79 -11.55 -15.87
N GLU A 162 -6.94 -12.55 -15.65
CA GLU A 162 -7.33 -13.80 -14.98
C GLU A 162 -7.71 -13.51 -13.52
N GLU A 163 -6.92 -12.74 -12.80
CA GLU A 163 -7.23 -12.29 -11.44
C GLU A 163 -8.59 -11.57 -11.39
N GLN A 164 -8.85 -10.67 -12.34
CA GLN A 164 -10.13 -9.96 -12.43
C GLN A 164 -11.30 -10.93 -12.71
N LYS A 165 -11.16 -11.85 -13.66
CA LYS A 165 -12.20 -12.84 -13.96
C LYS A 165 -12.51 -13.71 -12.73
N ASN A 166 -11.47 -14.21 -12.04
CA ASN A 166 -11.64 -15.03 -10.85
C ASN A 166 -12.36 -14.25 -9.73
N ARG A 167 -12.01 -12.99 -9.55
CA ARG A 167 -12.69 -12.11 -8.59
C ARG A 167 -14.16 -11.88 -8.98
N HIS A 168 -14.44 -11.57 -10.26
CA HIS A 168 -15.82 -11.38 -10.72
C HIS A 168 -16.67 -12.64 -10.51
N ASN A 169 -16.11 -13.83 -10.74
CA ASN A 169 -16.80 -15.08 -10.52
C ASN A 169 -17.20 -15.28 -9.04
N THR A 170 -16.38 -14.80 -8.09
CA THR A 170 -16.71 -14.84 -6.65
C THR A 170 -17.98 -14.04 -6.34
N PHE A 171 -18.29 -13.04 -7.14
CA PHE A 171 -19.50 -12.20 -7.03
C PHE A 171 -20.55 -12.57 -8.09
N HIS A 172 -20.55 -13.82 -8.59
CA HIS A 172 -21.48 -14.31 -9.62
C HIS A 172 -21.50 -13.42 -10.87
N SER A 173 -20.41 -12.72 -11.16
CA SER A 173 -20.26 -11.77 -12.27
C SER A 173 -21.35 -10.69 -12.32
N THR A 174 -21.90 -10.33 -11.17
CA THR A 174 -22.94 -9.29 -11.05
C THR A 174 -22.53 -8.18 -10.09
N ALA A 175 -22.92 -6.94 -10.43
CA ALA A 175 -22.84 -5.79 -9.52
C ALA A 175 -24.10 -5.65 -8.63
N TYR A 176 -25.16 -6.41 -8.93
CA TYR A 176 -26.48 -6.30 -8.29
C TYR A 176 -26.62 -7.30 -7.14
N ASN A 177 -25.80 -7.14 -6.11
CA ASN A 177 -25.95 -7.86 -4.85
C ASN A 177 -26.75 -7.02 -3.85
N LEU A 178 -27.45 -7.66 -2.90
CA LEU A 178 -28.19 -6.97 -1.83
C LEU A 178 -27.25 -6.05 -1.01
N GLU A 179 -26.02 -6.48 -0.79
CA GLU A 179 -24.96 -5.68 -0.17
C GLU A 179 -23.77 -5.64 -1.15
N PRO A 180 -23.68 -4.61 -2.04
CA PRO A 180 -22.61 -4.54 -3.01
C PRO A 180 -21.26 -4.24 -2.33
N ASN A 181 -20.25 -5.02 -2.65
CA ASN A 181 -18.88 -4.75 -2.21
C ASN A 181 -18.24 -3.69 -3.12
N LEU A 182 -18.17 -2.44 -2.62
CA LEU A 182 -17.64 -1.29 -3.39
C LEU A 182 -16.16 -1.40 -3.78
N LYS A 183 -15.43 -2.35 -3.22
CA LYS A 183 -14.02 -2.58 -3.53
C LYS A 183 -13.82 -3.72 -4.53
N GLU A 184 -14.50 -4.85 -4.36
CA GLU A 184 -14.15 -6.09 -5.04
C GLU A 184 -15.19 -6.56 -6.08
N SER A 185 -16.46 -6.09 -6.01
CA SER A 185 -17.51 -6.46 -6.99
C SER A 185 -17.17 -5.97 -8.41
N PRO A 186 -17.75 -6.59 -9.47
CA PRO A 186 -17.60 -6.10 -10.82
C PRO A 186 -17.96 -4.62 -10.97
N GLY A 187 -17.13 -3.87 -11.71
CA GLY A 187 -17.34 -2.44 -11.95
C GLY A 187 -16.97 -1.50 -10.80
N THR A 188 -16.31 -2.02 -9.75
CA THR A 188 -15.96 -1.23 -8.56
C THR A 188 -14.48 -0.84 -8.50
N LEU A 189 -14.03 -0.30 -7.37
CA LEU A 189 -12.70 0.27 -7.15
C LEU A 189 -11.56 -0.64 -7.63
N ARG A 190 -11.64 -1.96 -7.41
CA ARG A 190 -10.59 -2.88 -7.80
C ARG A 190 -10.44 -3.02 -9.32
N ASP A 191 -11.52 -2.91 -10.08
CA ASP A 191 -11.45 -2.93 -11.54
C ASP A 191 -10.73 -1.69 -12.05
N PHE A 192 -11.04 -0.53 -11.49
CA PHE A 192 -10.35 0.72 -11.78
C PHE A 192 -8.85 0.63 -11.44
N GLN A 193 -8.52 0.12 -10.25
CA GLN A 193 -7.13 -0.10 -9.84
C GLN A 193 -6.41 -1.08 -10.78
N THR A 194 -7.10 -2.14 -11.22
CA THR A 194 -6.52 -3.11 -12.17
C THR A 194 -6.16 -2.45 -13.49
N ALA A 195 -7.03 -1.59 -14.01
CA ALA A 195 -6.73 -0.82 -15.22
C ALA A 195 -5.51 0.11 -15.02
N LEU A 196 -5.44 0.82 -13.89
CA LEU A 196 -4.28 1.67 -13.56
C LEU A 196 -2.97 0.89 -13.48
N TRP A 197 -2.96 -0.28 -12.84
CA TRP A 197 -1.75 -1.10 -12.77
C TRP A 197 -1.31 -1.62 -14.13
N ILE A 198 -2.26 -1.97 -15.01
CA ILE A 198 -1.96 -2.35 -16.39
C ILE A 198 -1.35 -1.18 -17.17
N LEU A 199 -1.93 0.01 -17.05
CA LEU A 199 -1.41 1.22 -17.68
C LEU A 199 -0.01 1.55 -17.19
N GLN A 200 0.20 1.51 -15.88
CA GLN A 200 1.49 1.79 -15.27
C GLN A 200 2.57 0.79 -15.68
N HIS A 201 2.25 -0.52 -15.67
CA HIS A 201 3.24 -1.55 -16.00
C HIS A 201 3.47 -1.69 -17.50
N CYS A 202 2.41 -1.67 -18.32
CA CYS A 202 2.51 -1.95 -19.75
C CYS A 202 2.88 -0.72 -20.59
N PHE A 203 2.49 0.47 -20.12
CA PHE A 203 2.67 1.72 -20.87
C PHE A 203 3.53 2.75 -20.16
N GLU A 204 3.98 2.44 -18.94
CA GLU A 204 4.83 3.32 -18.10
C GLU A 204 4.16 4.65 -17.74
N LEU A 205 2.82 4.69 -17.77
CA LEU A 205 2.02 5.86 -17.46
C LEU A 205 1.80 5.95 -15.95
N GLY A 206 2.14 7.09 -15.35
CA GLY A 206 2.00 7.31 -13.91
C GLY A 206 0.56 7.62 -13.48
N SER A 207 -0.28 8.14 -14.39
CA SER A 207 -1.66 8.51 -14.10
C SER A 207 -2.55 8.48 -15.35
N ILE A 208 -3.88 8.44 -15.13
CA ILE A 208 -4.87 8.55 -16.22
C ILE A 208 -4.75 9.88 -16.99
N LYS A 209 -4.29 10.94 -16.31
CA LYS A 209 -4.14 12.26 -16.94
C LYS A 209 -3.09 12.28 -18.06
N GLU A 210 -2.20 11.29 -18.10
CA GLU A 210 -1.19 11.16 -19.14
C GLU A 210 -1.71 10.45 -20.41
N ILE A 211 -2.99 10.01 -20.39
CA ILE A 211 -3.64 9.34 -21.52
C ILE A 211 -4.40 10.34 -22.41
N SER A 212 -4.65 11.55 -21.91
CA SER A 212 -5.41 12.60 -22.61
C SER A 212 -4.56 13.41 -23.55
#